data_82ffca38fb6b4704fd736c6367e8c7af
#
_entry.id   82ffca38fb6b4704fd736c6367e8c7af
#
_cell.length_a   1.000
_cell.length_b   1.000
_cell.length_c   1.000
_cell.angle_alpha   90.00
_cell.angle_beta   90.00
_cell.angle_gamma   90.00
#
_symmetry.space_group_name_H-M   'P 1'
#
loop_
_entity.id
_entity.type
_entity.pdbx_description
1 polymer ?
#
loop_
_entity_poly.entity_id
_entity_poly.type
_entity_poly.pdbx_seq_one_letter_code
_entity_poly.pdbx_strand_id
1 'polypeptide(L)'
;MASALELGSERVTAVEWIEDLVVYEIPMTTRFRGITARRGMVLRSPLGWVEWSPFEEYGFAEAARWWQAAEAAATRGFPDPVRDRVEVNVTVPAEPAEAAHARVRGSGCRTAKVKVAEPSQGMAEDIARVEAVRDALGPGGRLRLDANGAWTPSQSLTMINELRRFDLEYVEQPCRTVEELARLRHELARRGWQVPIAADESIRRAGDPERVAELGAADIAVIKVQPLGGVQACLDLGERLGLPLVVSSALETSIGLRAGLALAAALPDLPHACGLNTTALLAADLTTASLREVDGAIAVSELDVDAEALTRFAADERVSSRWLERLDEVLAHLAGEAR
;
A
#
# COMPACT_ATOMS: atom_id res chain seq x y z
N MET A 1 27.44 1.91 -19.75
CA MET A 1 26.31 2.85 -19.66
C MET A 1 26.66 3.79 -18.53
N ALA A 2 26.44 5.11 -18.68
CA ALA A 2 26.59 6.06 -17.58
C ALA A 2 25.64 5.65 -16.44
N SER A 3 26.06 5.80 -15.19
CA SER A 3 25.18 5.60 -14.03
C SER A 3 24.00 6.58 -14.15
N ALA A 4 22.79 6.14 -13.79
CA ALA A 4 21.64 7.05 -13.77
C ALA A 4 21.86 8.26 -12.83
N LEU A 5 22.74 8.10 -11.83
CA LEU A 5 23.19 9.19 -10.96
C LEU A 5 23.97 10.28 -11.74
N GLU A 6 24.76 9.90 -12.76
CA GLU A 6 25.49 10.84 -13.61
C GLU A 6 24.57 11.67 -14.53
N LEU A 7 23.32 11.22 -14.71
CA LEU A 7 22.28 11.93 -15.44
C LEU A 7 21.42 12.83 -14.53
N GLY A 8 21.62 12.74 -13.22
CA GLY A 8 20.91 13.53 -12.21
C GLY A 8 21.28 15.02 -12.26
N SER A 9 20.35 15.87 -11.80
CA SER A 9 20.63 17.29 -11.59
C SER A 9 21.66 17.52 -10.46
N GLU A 10 22.15 18.75 -10.35
CA GLU A 10 23.02 19.13 -9.23
C GLU A 10 22.36 18.87 -7.86
N ARG A 11 21.03 19.00 -7.73
CA ARG A 11 20.33 18.71 -6.48
C ARG A 11 20.32 17.22 -6.15
N VAL A 12 20.08 16.37 -7.13
CA VAL A 12 20.08 14.91 -6.94
C VAL A 12 21.48 14.43 -6.55
N THR A 13 22.51 14.94 -7.22
CA THR A 13 23.92 14.59 -6.92
C THR A 13 24.42 15.18 -5.61
N ALA A 14 23.79 16.24 -5.09
CA ALA A 14 24.09 16.84 -3.79
C ALA A 14 23.50 16.07 -2.60
N VAL A 15 22.66 15.06 -2.82
CA VAL A 15 22.14 14.22 -1.73
C VAL A 15 23.20 13.23 -1.27
N GLU A 16 23.89 13.55 -0.20
CA GLU A 16 25.12 12.88 0.26
C GLU A 16 24.97 11.36 0.52
N TRP A 17 23.76 10.89 0.86
CA TRP A 17 23.55 9.48 1.16
C TRP A 17 23.29 8.62 -0.10
N ILE A 18 23.09 9.21 -1.28
CA ILE A 18 22.88 8.45 -2.52
C ILE A 18 24.23 8.02 -3.10
N GLU A 19 24.52 6.73 -3.04
CA GLU A 19 25.71 6.13 -3.67
C GLU A 19 25.46 5.67 -5.10
N ASP A 20 24.21 5.26 -5.41
CA ASP A 20 23.77 4.79 -6.73
C ASP A 20 22.25 4.87 -6.82
N LEU A 21 21.70 4.94 -8.04
CA LEU A 21 20.26 4.92 -8.27
C LEU A 21 19.90 4.23 -9.58
N VAL A 22 18.73 3.59 -9.60
CA VAL A 22 18.16 2.97 -10.80
C VAL A 22 16.68 3.35 -10.86
N VAL A 23 16.25 3.91 -11.98
CA VAL A 23 14.82 4.03 -12.31
C VAL A 23 14.37 2.71 -12.90
N TYR A 24 13.32 2.12 -12.36
CA TYR A 24 12.82 0.84 -12.83
C TYR A 24 11.44 0.94 -13.49
N GLU A 25 11.17 0.00 -14.39
CA GLU A 25 9.83 -0.26 -14.94
C GLU A 25 9.56 -1.76 -14.93
N ILE A 26 8.63 -2.20 -14.09
CA ILE A 26 8.25 -3.61 -13.94
C ILE A 26 6.81 -3.79 -14.42
N PRO A 27 6.53 -4.68 -15.39
CA PRO A 27 5.17 -5.02 -15.79
C PRO A 27 4.36 -5.59 -14.63
N MET A 28 3.06 -5.35 -14.62
CA MET A 28 2.16 -5.97 -13.66
C MET A 28 1.54 -7.25 -14.25
N THR A 29 1.24 -8.21 -13.40
CA THR A 29 0.57 -9.47 -13.80
C THR A 29 -0.90 -9.26 -14.18
N THR A 30 -1.50 -8.20 -13.68
CA THR A 30 -2.87 -7.77 -14.00
C THR A 30 -2.97 -6.25 -13.86
N ARG A 31 -3.92 -5.63 -14.58
CA ARG A 31 -4.21 -4.20 -14.38
C ARG A 31 -4.70 -3.97 -12.96
N PHE A 32 -4.07 -3.08 -12.24
CA PHE A 32 -4.43 -2.75 -10.88
C PHE A 32 -4.27 -1.24 -10.66
N ARG A 33 -5.21 -0.60 -9.99
CA ARG A 33 -5.23 0.85 -9.79
C ARG A 33 -5.03 1.66 -11.11
N GLY A 34 -5.51 1.12 -12.21
CA GLY A 34 -5.41 1.77 -13.53
C GLY A 34 -4.07 1.62 -14.23
N ILE A 35 -3.02 1.07 -13.60
CA ILE A 35 -1.70 0.89 -14.19
C ILE A 35 -1.46 -0.55 -14.63
N THR A 36 -0.57 -0.74 -15.63
CA THR A 36 -0.12 -2.02 -16.17
C THR A 36 1.39 -2.24 -16.00
N ALA A 37 2.10 -1.21 -15.58
CA ALA A 37 3.52 -1.26 -15.20
C ALA A 37 3.73 -0.43 -13.93
N ARG A 38 4.59 -0.90 -13.05
CA ARG A 38 5.03 -0.19 -11.86
C ARG A 38 6.38 0.46 -12.13
N ARG A 39 6.45 1.76 -11.92
CA ARG A 39 7.66 2.57 -12.05
C ARG A 39 8.04 3.19 -10.72
N GLY A 40 9.32 3.43 -10.54
CA GLY A 40 9.89 4.05 -9.36
C GLY A 40 11.40 4.16 -9.48
N MET A 41 12.02 4.59 -8.40
CA MET A 41 13.47 4.62 -8.25
C MET A 41 13.86 3.76 -7.05
N VAL A 42 14.93 2.99 -7.20
CA VAL A 42 15.65 2.40 -6.08
C VAL A 42 16.98 3.12 -5.94
N LEU A 43 17.34 3.45 -4.71
CA LEU A 43 18.51 4.24 -4.37
C LEU A 43 19.36 3.46 -3.38
N ARG A 44 20.67 3.38 -3.65
CA ARG A 44 21.62 2.77 -2.73
C ARG A 44 22.13 3.79 -1.73
N SER A 45 22.13 3.40 -0.48
CA SER A 45 22.67 4.16 0.65
C SER A 45 23.65 3.31 1.44
N PRO A 46 24.42 3.88 2.39
CA PRO A 46 25.26 3.10 3.30
C PRO A 46 24.53 2.04 4.12
N LEU A 47 23.22 2.20 4.36
CA LEU A 47 22.37 1.23 5.05
C LEU A 47 21.66 0.23 4.13
N GLY A 48 21.96 0.27 2.83
CA GLY A 48 21.38 -0.61 1.82
C GLY A 48 20.45 0.12 0.84
N TRP A 49 19.71 -0.65 0.07
CA TRP A 49 18.80 -0.11 -0.94
C TRP A 49 17.48 0.32 -0.33
N VAL A 50 16.96 1.46 -0.80
CA VAL A 50 15.65 2.01 -0.47
C VAL A 50 14.87 2.33 -1.74
N GLU A 51 13.56 2.51 -1.64
CA GLU A 51 12.70 2.77 -2.81
C GLU A 51 11.94 4.09 -2.64
N TRP A 52 11.94 4.90 -3.71
CA TRP A 52 11.06 6.03 -3.90
C TRP A 52 10.19 5.83 -5.13
N SER A 53 8.91 5.57 -4.92
CA SER A 53 8.02 5.18 -6.01
C SER A 53 6.60 5.79 -5.89
N PRO A 54 6.47 7.13 -5.73
CA PRO A 54 5.16 7.77 -5.71
C PRO A 54 4.43 7.55 -7.04
N PHE A 55 3.12 7.34 -6.99
CA PHE A 55 2.35 7.22 -8.22
C PHE A 55 2.47 8.48 -9.08
N GLU A 56 2.45 8.29 -10.41
CA GLU A 56 2.73 9.38 -11.35
C GLU A 56 1.70 10.53 -11.28
N GLU A 57 0.48 10.24 -10.85
CA GLU A 57 -0.58 11.24 -10.67
C GLU A 57 -0.42 12.10 -9.41
N TYR A 58 0.52 11.77 -8.51
CA TYR A 58 0.74 12.54 -7.28
C TYR A 58 1.59 13.79 -7.54
N GLY A 59 1.13 14.91 -6.97
CA GLY A 59 1.89 16.16 -6.98
C GLY A 59 3.11 16.14 -6.06
N PHE A 60 3.90 17.22 -6.12
CA PHE A 60 5.18 17.30 -5.40
C PHE A 60 5.04 17.18 -3.88
N ALA A 61 4.03 17.80 -3.29
CA ALA A 61 3.79 17.73 -1.84
C ALA A 61 3.49 16.30 -1.35
N GLU A 62 2.74 15.52 -2.14
CA GLU A 62 2.50 14.10 -1.82
C GLU A 62 3.78 13.28 -2.07
N ALA A 63 4.45 13.48 -3.21
CA ALA A 63 5.69 12.78 -3.56
C ALA A 63 6.85 13.09 -2.59
N ALA A 64 6.87 14.29 -1.99
CA ALA A 64 7.84 14.70 -0.97
C ALA A 64 7.74 13.84 0.31
N ARG A 65 6.54 13.45 0.72
CA ARG A 65 6.39 12.52 1.86
C ARG A 65 7.00 11.14 1.57
N TRP A 66 6.84 10.66 0.34
CA TRP A 66 7.47 9.41 -0.09
C TRP A 66 8.99 9.53 -0.10
N TRP A 67 9.52 10.71 -0.47
CA TRP A 67 10.95 10.99 -0.38
C TRP A 67 11.43 10.95 1.07
N GLN A 68 10.73 11.61 1.97
CA GLN A 68 11.05 11.59 3.41
C GLN A 68 11.08 10.17 3.97
N ALA A 69 10.20 9.27 3.48
CA ALA A 69 10.20 7.86 3.86
C ALA A 69 11.45 7.14 3.35
N ALA A 70 11.85 7.38 2.10
CA ALA A 70 13.07 6.79 1.52
C ALA A 70 14.32 7.31 2.23
N GLU A 71 14.43 8.62 2.47
CA GLU A 71 15.53 9.26 3.19
C GLU A 71 15.62 8.73 4.64
N ALA A 72 14.50 8.61 5.33
CA ALA A 72 14.47 8.05 6.68
C ALA A 72 14.99 6.60 6.71
N ALA A 73 14.58 5.76 5.76
CA ALA A 73 15.07 4.40 5.64
C ALA A 73 16.57 4.35 5.29
N ALA A 74 17.02 5.25 4.41
CA ALA A 74 18.41 5.34 3.95
C ALA A 74 19.39 5.83 5.03
N THR A 75 18.93 6.70 5.94
CA THR A 75 19.82 7.38 6.92
C THR A 75 19.66 6.88 8.35
N ARG A 76 18.50 6.34 8.72
CA ARG A 76 18.19 5.89 10.08
C ARG A 76 17.90 4.39 10.18
N GLY A 77 17.62 3.73 9.04
CA GLY A 77 17.22 2.32 9.01
C GLY A 77 15.82 2.08 9.59
N PHE A 78 15.62 0.90 10.13
CA PHE A 78 14.34 0.44 10.66
C PHE A 78 14.43 0.09 12.14
N PRO A 79 13.34 0.19 12.91
CA PRO A 79 13.29 -0.24 14.30
C PRO A 79 13.48 -1.76 14.42
N ASP A 80 13.91 -2.21 15.62
CA ASP A 80 14.03 -3.62 15.93
C ASP A 80 12.67 -4.32 15.88
N PRO A 81 12.56 -5.48 15.22
CA PRO A 81 11.32 -6.23 15.15
C PRO A 81 11.00 -6.92 16.47
N VAL A 82 9.71 -6.97 16.84
CA VAL A 82 9.20 -7.78 17.95
C VAL A 82 8.60 -9.11 17.49
N ARG A 83 8.60 -9.37 16.18
CA ARG A 83 8.19 -10.62 15.55
C ARG A 83 9.02 -10.90 14.30
N ASP A 84 9.16 -12.17 13.98
CA ASP A 84 9.94 -12.67 12.83
C ASP A 84 9.09 -12.95 11.58
N ARG A 85 7.77 -12.91 11.71
CA ARG A 85 6.80 -13.12 10.61
C ARG A 85 5.62 -12.17 10.77
N VAL A 86 5.06 -11.76 9.63
CA VAL A 86 3.87 -10.88 9.55
C VAL A 86 2.79 -11.58 8.72
N GLU A 87 1.62 -11.82 9.32
CA GLU A 87 0.47 -12.35 8.58
C GLU A 87 0.02 -11.33 7.53
N VAL A 88 -0.30 -11.84 6.32
CA VAL A 88 -0.72 -11.00 5.20
C VAL A 88 -2.02 -11.48 4.57
N ASN A 89 -2.71 -10.56 3.88
CA ASN A 89 -3.86 -10.92 3.08
C ASN A 89 -3.49 -11.10 1.60
N VAL A 90 -4.23 -11.94 0.91
CA VAL A 90 -4.26 -11.91 -0.55
C VAL A 90 -5.11 -10.74 -1.03
N THR A 91 -4.58 -9.96 -1.98
CA THR A 91 -5.33 -8.90 -2.66
C THR A 91 -6.02 -9.49 -3.89
N VAL A 92 -7.33 -9.34 -3.95
CA VAL A 92 -8.18 -9.78 -5.07
C VAL A 92 -8.59 -8.56 -5.89
N PRO A 93 -8.03 -8.37 -7.09
CA PRO A 93 -8.43 -7.31 -8.02
C PRO A 93 -9.90 -7.41 -8.45
N ALA A 94 -10.36 -6.43 -9.21
CA ALA A 94 -11.68 -6.47 -9.86
C ALA A 94 -11.66 -7.43 -11.06
N GLU A 95 -11.53 -8.72 -10.77
CA GLU A 95 -11.47 -9.84 -11.73
C GLU A 95 -12.72 -10.72 -11.65
N PRO A 96 -12.98 -11.61 -12.63
CA PRO A 96 -14.10 -12.54 -12.57
C PRO A 96 -14.07 -13.45 -11.33
N ALA A 97 -15.25 -13.87 -10.87
CA ALA A 97 -15.43 -14.67 -9.66
C ALA A 97 -14.56 -15.95 -9.63
N GLU A 98 -14.47 -16.66 -10.77
CA GLU A 98 -13.66 -17.87 -10.89
C GLU A 98 -12.15 -17.60 -10.71
N ALA A 99 -11.65 -16.49 -11.26
CA ALA A 99 -10.25 -16.08 -11.11
C ALA A 99 -9.97 -15.67 -9.66
N ALA A 100 -10.89 -14.95 -9.03
CA ALA A 100 -10.82 -14.55 -7.63
C ALA A 100 -10.78 -15.77 -6.69
N HIS A 101 -11.64 -16.77 -6.92
CA HIS A 101 -11.64 -18.03 -6.19
C HIS A 101 -10.29 -18.74 -6.32
N ALA A 102 -9.81 -18.92 -7.56
CA ALA A 102 -8.52 -19.59 -7.82
C ALA A 102 -7.35 -18.86 -7.16
N ARG A 103 -7.32 -17.52 -7.20
CA ARG A 103 -6.30 -16.67 -6.56
C ARG A 103 -6.26 -16.90 -5.06
N VAL A 104 -7.39 -16.90 -4.39
CA VAL A 104 -7.47 -17.11 -2.94
C VAL A 104 -7.04 -18.53 -2.58
N ARG A 105 -7.51 -19.54 -3.30
CA ARG A 105 -7.12 -20.95 -3.08
C ARG A 105 -5.63 -21.20 -3.27
N GLY A 106 -5.00 -20.46 -4.17
CA GLY A 106 -3.56 -20.58 -4.46
C GLY A 106 -2.65 -19.72 -3.58
N SER A 107 -3.19 -18.85 -2.71
CA SER A 107 -2.38 -17.86 -2.00
C SER A 107 -1.87 -18.30 -0.62
N GLY A 108 -2.36 -19.42 -0.04
CA GLY A 108 -2.03 -19.78 1.34
C GLY A 108 -2.56 -18.83 2.42
N CYS A 109 -3.09 -17.66 2.05
CA CYS A 109 -3.58 -16.65 2.99
C CYS A 109 -4.93 -17.05 3.60
N ARG A 110 -5.09 -16.76 4.88
CA ARG A 110 -6.37 -16.92 5.60
C ARG A 110 -7.25 -15.66 5.57
N THR A 111 -6.74 -14.57 5.01
CA THR A 111 -7.42 -13.29 4.86
C THR A 111 -7.38 -12.88 3.40
N ALA A 112 -8.52 -12.44 2.85
CA ALA A 112 -8.60 -11.88 1.51
C ALA A 112 -9.19 -10.46 1.55
N LYS A 113 -8.57 -9.53 0.81
CA LYS A 113 -9.08 -8.17 0.58
C LYS A 113 -9.55 -8.05 -0.87
N VAL A 114 -10.85 -7.86 -1.07
CA VAL A 114 -11.52 -7.85 -2.37
C VAL A 114 -11.77 -6.42 -2.82
N LYS A 115 -11.26 -6.06 -4.00
CA LYS A 115 -11.61 -4.80 -4.66
C LYS A 115 -13.04 -4.85 -5.17
N VAL A 116 -13.80 -3.81 -4.81
CA VAL A 116 -15.19 -3.60 -5.23
C VAL A 116 -15.37 -2.19 -5.78
N ALA A 117 -16.53 -1.90 -6.35
CA ALA A 117 -16.86 -0.59 -6.90
C ALA A 117 -15.98 -0.14 -8.08
N GLU A 118 -15.43 -1.08 -8.84
CA GLU A 118 -14.70 -0.74 -10.07
C GLU A 118 -15.67 -0.09 -11.08
N PRO A 119 -15.35 1.10 -11.66
CA PRO A 119 -16.27 1.85 -12.51
C PRO A 119 -16.82 1.08 -13.72
N SER A 120 -16.11 0.07 -14.21
CA SER A 120 -16.51 -0.78 -15.33
C SER A 120 -17.39 -1.97 -14.94
N GLN A 121 -17.68 -2.16 -13.64
CA GLN A 121 -18.41 -3.30 -13.10
C GLN A 121 -19.62 -2.85 -12.28
N GLY A 122 -20.62 -3.72 -12.18
CA GLY A 122 -21.81 -3.47 -11.38
C GLY A 122 -21.86 -4.27 -10.08
N MET A 123 -22.90 -4.05 -9.31
CA MET A 123 -23.14 -4.74 -8.04
C MET A 123 -23.14 -6.26 -8.17
N ALA A 124 -23.66 -6.80 -9.27
CA ALA A 124 -23.77 -8.25 -9.47
C ALA A 124 -22.38 -8.91 -9.57
N GLU A 125 -21.44 -8.27 -10.27
CA GLU A 125 -20.07 -8.77 -10.40
C GLU A 125 -19.34 -8.69 -9.06
N ASP A 126 -19.52 -7.63 -8.30
CA ASP A 126 -18.94 -7.50 -6.96
C ASP A 126 -19.47 -8.58 -6.01
N ILE A 127 -20.79 -8.82 -5.97
CA ILE A 127 -21.41 -9.86 -5.15
C ILE A 127 -20.88 -11.24 -5.54
N ALA A 128 -20.85 -11.58 -6.83
CA ALA A 128 -20.37 -12.87 -7.31
C ALA A 128 -18.89 -13.10 -6.93
N ARG A 129 -18.05 -12.06 -7.04
CA ARG A 129 -16.64 -12.12 -6.63
C ARG A 129 -16.48 -12.34 -5.15
N VAL A 130 -17.23 -11.60 -4.32
CA VAL A 130 -17.19 -11.73 -2.85
C VAL A 130 -17.66 -13.11 -2.41
N GLU A 131 -18.73 -13.63 -3.01
CA GLU A 131 -19.24 -14.99 -2.76
C GLU A 131 -18.20 -16.06 -3.08
N ALA A 132 -17.56 -15.97 -4.25
CA ALA A 132 -16.49 -16.89 -4.67
C ALA A 132 -15.27 -16.82 -3.74
N VAL A 133 -14.89 -15.63 -3.28
CA VAL A 133 -13.80 -15.45 -2.31
C VAL A 133 -14.17 -16.04 -0.94
N ARG A 134 -15.42 -15.86 -0.47
CA ARG A 134 -15.88 -16.49 0.79
C ARG A 134 -15.85 -18.02 0.70
N ASP A 135 -16.30 -18.57 -0.44
CA ASP A 135 -16.23 -20.02 -0.66
C ASP A 135 -14.78 -20.52 -0.64
N ALA A 136 -13.87 -19.82 -1.32
CA ALA A 136 -12.45 -20.18 -1.35
C ALA A 136 -11.77 -20.11 0.02
N LEU A 137 -12.10 -19.11 0.85
CA LEU A 137 -11.58 -18.93 2.21
C LEU A 137 -12.13 -19.97 3.19
N GLY A 138 -13.35 -20.44 2.96
CA GLY A 138 -14.09 -21.26 3.94
C GLY A 138 -14.53 -20.46 5.17
N PRO A 139 -15.20 -21.10 6.15
CA PRO A 139 -15.83 -20.42 7.29
C PRO A 139 -14.84 -19.79 8.27
N GLY A 140 -13.60 -20.25 8.30
CA GLY A 140 -12.58 -19.72 9.22
C GLY A 140 -11.72 -18.61 8.65
N GLY A 141 -11.94 -18.23 7.38
CA GLY A 141 -11.18 -17.17 6.73
C GLY A 141 -11.76 -15.78 6.99
N ARG A 142 -10.95 -14.74 6.86
CA ARG A 142 -11.34 -13.33 7.05
C ARG A 142 -11.50 -12.65 5.70
N LEU A 143 -12.62 -11.98 5.52
CA LEU A 143 -12.99 -11.32 4.26
C LEU A 143 -13.10 -9.81 4.46
N ARG A 144 -12.42 -9.06 3.62
CA ARG A 144 -12.41 -7.59 3.60
C ARG A 144 -12.84 -7.08 2.25
N LEU A 145 -13.52 -5.95 2.24
CA LEU A 145 -13.84 -5.21 1.03
C LEU A 145 -13.02 -3.93 0.98
N ASP A 146 -12.64 -3.50 -0.22
CA ASP A 146 -11.97 -2.22 -0.44
C ASP A 146 -12.64 -1.50 -1.61
N ALA A 147 -13.34 -0.42 -1.31
CA ALA A 147 -14.11 0.38 -2.26
C ALA A 147 -13.36 1.64 -2.74
N ASN A 148 -12.17 1.94 -2.19
CA ASN A 148 -11.36 3.10 -2.54
C ASN A 148 -12.13 4.44 -2.60
N GLY A 149 -13.13 4.62 -1.73
CA GLY A 149 -13.93 5.83 -1.67
C GLY A 149 -14.94 6.01 -2.80
N ALA A 150 -15.26 4.94 -3.54
CA ALA A 150 -16.09 5.05 -4.75
C ALA A 150 -17.61 5.10 -4.44
N TRP A 151 -18.05 4.67 -3.27
CA TRP A 151 -19.47 4.70 -2.93
C TRP A 151 -19.89 6.00 -2.24
N THR A 152 -21.11 6.43 -2.50
CA THR A 152 -21.82 7.36 -1.62
C THR A 152 -22.28 6.64 -0.35
N PRO A 153 -22.61 7.35 0.73
CA PRO A 153 -23.16 6.72 1.95
C PRO A 153 -24.39 5.82 1.70
N SER A 154 -25.27 6.20 0.77
CA SER A 154 -26.44 5.40 0.41
C SER A 154 -26.04 4.12 -0.34
N GLN A 155 -25.11 4.19 -1.28
CA GLN A 155 -24.58 3.02 -1.97
C GLN A 155 -23.85 2.09 -1.01
N SER A 156 -23.05 2.65 -0.09
CA SER A 156 -22.38 1.88 0.97
C SER A 156 -23.35 1.08 1.82
N LEU A 157 -24.45 1.71 2.25
CA LEU A 157 -25.49 1.01 3.02
C LEU A 157 -26.14 -0.12 2.23
N THR A 158 -26.41 0.10 0.95
CA THR A 158 -26.99 -0.93 0.06
C THR A 158 -26.02 -2.11 -0.09
N MET A 159 -24.76 -1.82 -0.44
CA MET A 159 -23.74 -2.85 -0.65
C MET A 159 -23.41 -3.61 0.64
N ILE A 160 -23.26 -2.91 1.76
CA ILE A 160 -23.00 -3.55 3.06
C ILE A 160 -24.17 -4.44 3.45
N ASN A 161 -25.42 -4.02 3.22
CA ASN A 161 -26.58 -4.86 3.49
C ASN A 161 -26.54 -6.19 2.73
N GLU A 162 -26.18 -6.16 1.47
CA GLU A 162 -26.08 -7.36 0.63
C GLU A 162 -24.88 -8.25 1.00
N LEU A 163 -23.73 -7.62 1.36
CA LEU A 163 -22.48 -8.33 1.53
C LEU A 163 -22.18 -8.75 2.99
N ARG A 164 -22.80 -8.15 4.01
CA ARG A 164 -22.58 -8.51 5.42
C ARG A 164 -22.91 -9.97 5.75
N ARG A 165 -23.74 -10.64 4.94
CA ARG A 165 -24.02 -12.08 5.07
C ARG A 165 -22.78 -12.97 4.88
N PHE A 166 -21.73 -12.42 4.30
CA PHE A 166 -20.45 -13.09 4.09
C PHE A 166 -19.45 -12.89 5.24
N ASP A 167 -19.88 -12.43 6.40
CA ASP A 167 -19.06 -12.23 7.59
C ASP A 167 -17.82 -11.40 7.32
N LEU A 168 -18.03 -10.10 7.07
CA LEU A 168 -16.97 -9.16 6.71
C LEU A 168 -16.15 -8.78 7.96
N GLU A 169 -14.82 -8.92 7.87
CA GLU A 169 -13.93 -8.41 8.91
C GLU A 169 -13.96 -6.88 8.97
N TYR A 170 -13.94 -6.22 7.80
CA TYR A 170 -14.18 -4.78 7.67
C TYR A 170 -14.47 -4.37 6.21
N VAL A 171 -14.93 -3.12 6.04
CA VAL A 171 -15.02 -2.44 4.74
C VAL A 171 -14.07 -1.25 4.74
N GLU A 172 -13.08 -1.28 3.83
CA GLU A 172 -12.05 -0.25 3.69
C GLU A 172 -12.54 0.87 2.78
N GLN A 173 -12.43 2.10 3.27
CA GLN A 173 -12.74 3.37 2.59
C GLN A 173 -13.99 3.27 1.70
N PRO A 174 -15.16 2.96 2.27
CA PRO A 174 -16.39 2.87 1.47
C PRO A 174 -16.79 4.21 0.84
N CYS A 175 -16.61 5.31 1.56
CA CYS A 175 -16.96 6.65 1.11
C CYS A 175 -15.73 7.53 0.93
N ARG A 176 -15.88 8.64 0.21
CA ARG A 176 -14.79 9.49 -0.21
C ARG A 176 -14.25 10.39 0.90
N THR A 177 -15.14 10.98 1.72
CA THR A 177 -14.75 11.95 2.75
C THR A 177 -14.88 11.38 4.16
N VAL A 178 -14.14 11.96 5.09
CA VAL A 178 -14.16 11.58 6.51
C VAL A 178 -15.56 11.77 7.10
N GLU A 179 -16.26 12.84 6.72
CA GLU A 179 -17.62 13.12 7.16
C GLU A 179 -18.64 12.10 6.65
N GLU A 180 -18.43 11.58 5.44
CA GLU A 180 -19.26 10.50 4.88
C GLU A 180 -19.02 9.18 5.60
N LEU A 181 -17.76 8.86 5.94
CA LEU A 181 -17.42 7.68 6.74
C LEU A 181 -18.08 7.76 8.13
N ALA A 182 -17.97 8.91 8.80
CA ALA A 182 -18.58 9.13 10.12
C ALA A 182 -20.10 8.94 10.07
N ARG A 183 -20.77 9.52 9.06
CA ARG A 183 -22.21 9.33 8.83
C ARG A 183 -22.57 7.87 8.59
N LEU A 184 -21.79 7.18 7.76
CA LEU A 184 -22.00 5.76 7.47
C LEU A 184 -21.89 4.92 8.75
N ARG A 185 -20.83 5.11 9.56
CA ARG A 185 -20.66 4.39 10.83
C ARG A 185 -21.86 4.61 11.77
N HIS A 186 -22.32 5.86 11.88
CA HIS A 186 -23.50 6.19 12.67
C HIS A 186 -24.75 5.43 12.18
N GLU A 187 -24.98 5.38 10.87
CA GLU A 187 -26.11 4.65 10.29
C GLU A 187 -26.00 3.13 10.46
N LEU A 188 -24.80 2.55 10.35
CA LEU A 188 -24.58 1.13 10.63
C LEU A 188 -24.91 0.80 12.08
N ALA A 189 -24.44 1.61 13.03
CA ALA A 189 -24.73 1.46 14.46
C ALA A 189 -26.25 1.55 14.76
N ARG A 190 -26.95 2.54 14.17
CA ARG A 190 -28.41 2.68 14.32
C ARG A 190 -29.19 1.47 13.82
N ARG A 191 -28.68 0.76 12.83
CA ARG A 191 -29.26 -0.46 12.24
C ARG A 191 -28.87 -1.73 13.00
N GLY A 192 -27.95 -1.62 13.95
CA GLY A 192 -27.36 -2.78 14.64
C GLY A 192 -26.49 -3.64 13.74
N TRP A 193 -25.94 -3.07 12.65
CA TRP A 193 -25.04 -3.77 11.75
C TRP A 193 -23.60 -3.64 12.24
N GLN A 194 -23.02 -4.75 12.68
CA GLN A 194 -21.66 -4.81 13.22
C GLN A 194 -20.66 -5.08 12.10
N VAL A 195 -20.48 -4.10 11.22
CA VAL A 195 -19.48 -4.14 10.15
C VAL A 195 -18.48 -3.02 10.38
N PRO A 196 -17.23 -3.31 10.79
CA PRO A 196 -16.22 -2.30 11.02
C PRO A 196 -15.86 -1.54 9.73
N ILE A 197 -15.51 -0.27 9.87
CA ILE A 197 -15.03 0.59 8.80
C ILE A 197 -13.54 0.84 8.99
N ALA A 198 -12.76 0.63 7.94
CA ALA A 198 -11.34 0.97 7.90
C ALA A 198 -11.11 2.21 7.00
N ALA A 199 -10.26 3.14 7.47
CA ALA A 199 -9.87 4.31 6.70
C ALA A 199 -8.48 4.12 6.09
N ASP A 200 -8.32 4.30 4.76
CA ASP A 200 -7.05 4.29 4.02
C ASP A 200 -6.75 5.68 3.44
N GLU A 201 -7.49 6.11 2.43
CA GLU A 201 -7.26 7.39 1.77
C GLU A 201 -7.35 8.56 2.75
N SER A 202 -8.29 8.50 3.67
CA SER A 202 -8.50 9.53 4.70
C SER A 202 -7.36 9.60 5.72
N ILE A 203 -6.55 8.55 5.86
CA ILE A 203 -5.38 8.54 6.78
C ILE A 203 -4.17 9.23 6.16
N ARG A 204 -3.91 9.06 4.87
CA ARG A 204 -2.67 9.53 4.22
C ARG A 204 -2.74 10.95 3.67
N ARG A 205 -3.88 11.63 3.74
CA ARG A 205 -4.01 13.04 3.35
C ARG A 205 -3.70 13.97 4.52
N ALA A 206 -3.08 15.11 4.24
CA ALA A 206 -2.74 16.09 5.27
C ALA A 206 -3.99 16.55 6.05
N GLY A 207 -3.95 16.42 7.38
CA GLY A 207 -5.05 16.78 8.29
C GLY A 207 -6.17 15.74 8.44
N ASP A 208 -6.29 14.80 7.53
CA ASP A 208 -7.34 13.78 7.56
C ASP A 208 -7.20 12.78 8.73
N PRO A 209 -5.98 12.37 9.15
CA PRO A 209 -5.85 11.45 10.28
C PRO A 209 -6.50 11.97 11.57
N GLU A 210 -6.23 13.20 11.92
CA GLU A 210 -6.79 13.84 13.12
C GLU A 210 -8.31 13.97 13.00
N ARG A 211 -8.80 14.32 11.83
CA ARG A 211 -10.23 14.42 11.53
C ARG A 211 -10.95 13.07 11.61
N VAL A 212 -10.27 11.96 11.22
CA VAL A 212 -10.81 10.61 11.38
C VAL A 212 -11.05 10.27 12.85
N ALA A 213 -10.09 10.62 13.72
CA ALA A 213 -10.21 10.41 15.16
C ALA A 213 -11.28 11.32 15.80
N GLU A 214 -11.28 12.62 15.49
CA GLU A 214 -12.23 13.61 16.00
C GLU A 214 -13.69 13.23 15.72
N LEU A 215 -13.98 12.76 14.51
CA LEU A 215 -15.34 12.38 14.10
C LEU A 215 -15.68 10.93 14.41
N GLY A 216 -14.74 10.15 14.93
CA GLY A 216 -14.93 8.71 15.11
C GLY A 216 -15.31 8.02 13.79
N ALA A 217 -14.66 8.40 12.68
CA ALA A 217 -15.07 8.03 11.34
C ALA A 217 -14.67 6.60 10.94
N ALA A 218 -13.76 5.95 11.68
CA ALA A 218 -13.30 4.59 11.40
C ALA A 218 -13.09 3.79 12.70
N ASP A 219 -13.06 2.47 12.56
CA ASP A 219 -12.73 1.50 13.62
C ASP A 219 -11.29 1.02 13.50
N ILE A 220 -10.71 1.13 12.30
CA ILE A 220 -9.39 0.63 11.93
C ILE A 220 -8.71 1.69 11.05
N ALA A 221 -7.40 1.90 11.24
CA ALA A 221 -6.58 2.76 10.38
C ALA A 221 -5.66 1.90 9.50
N VAL A 222 -5.78 2.06 8.17
CA VAL A 222 -4.86 1.47 7.20
C VAL A 222 -3.73 2.44 6.96
N ILE A 223 -2.49 2.02 7.24
CA ILE A 223 -1.31 2.86 7.16
C ILE A 223 -0.32 2.32 6.12
N LYS A 224 0.33 3.24 5.40
CA LYS A 224 1.32 2.95 4.35
C LYS A 224 2.55 3.81 4.57
N VAL A 225 3.70 3.18 4.66
CA VAL A 225 4.94 3.84 5.10
C VAL A 225 5.36 4.98 4.17
N GLN A 226 5.42 4.74 2.87
CA GLN A 226 5.89 5.75 1.93
C GLN A 226 4.98 7.00 1.89
N PRO A 227 3.65 6.89 1.72
CA PRO A 227 2.77 8.06 1.72
C PRO A 227 2.75 8.85 3.03
N LEU A 228 3.13 8.24 4.14
CA LEU A 228 3.10 8.85 5.48
C LEU A 228 4.46 9.37 5.95
N GLY A 229 5.51 9.26 5.13
CA GLY A 229 6.81 9.85 5.44
C GLY A 229 7.77 8.98 6.26
N GLY A 230 7.51 7.67 6.36
CA GLY A 230 8.43 6.71 6.97
C GLY A 230 7.87 5.93 8.14
N VAL A 231 8.66 4.96 8.62
CA VAL A 231 8.22 4.02 9.68
C VAL A 231 7.93 4.77 10.98
N GLN A 232 8.81 5.67 11.41
CA GLN A 232 8.61 6.42 12.65
C GLN A 232 7.36 7.31 12.59
N ALA A 233 7.14 8.00 11.46
CA ALA A 233 5.93 8.81 11.27
C ALA A 233 4.64 7.97 11.36
N CYS A 234 4.68 6.72 10.88
CA CYS A 234 3.57 5.79 11.03
C CYS A 234 3.34 5.33 12.48
N LEU A 235 4.41 5.06 13.23
CA LEU A 235 4.33 4.70 14.65
C LEU A 235 3.72 5.85 15.47
N ASP A 236 4.25 7.07 15.29
CA ASP A 236 3.75 8.28 15.96
C ASP A 236 2.29 8.57 15.61
N LEU A 237 1.90 8.36 14.35
CA LEU A 237 0.51 8.49 13.92
C LEU A 237 -0.39 7.45 14.57
N GLY A 238 0.04 6.19 14.63
CA GLY A 238 -0.69 5.12 15.28
C GLY A 238 -1.01 5.41 16.75
N GLU A 239 -0.01 5.93 17.49
CA GLU A 239 -0.20 6.36 18.88
C GLU A 239 -1.23 7.49 19.01
N ARG A 240 -1.18 8.49 18.12
CA ARG A 240 -2.14 9.61 18.15
C ARG A 240 -3.57 9.19 17.79
N LEU A 241 -3.73 8.26 16.86
CA LEU A 241 -5.05 7.79 16.44
C LEU A 241 -5.71 6.87 17.47
N GLY A 242 -4.93 6.08 18.20
CA GLY A 242 -5.44 5.12 19.18
C GLY A 242 -6.36 4.04 18.57
N LEU A 243 -6.26 3.80 17.26
CA LEU A 243 -7.03 2.80 16.52
C LEU A 243 -6.18 1.56 16.24
N PRO A 244 -6.77 0.36 16.14
CA PRO A 244 -6.11 -0.79 15.56
C PRO A 244 -5.54 -0.46 14.17
N LEU A 245 -4.30 -0.88 13.91
CA LEU A 245 -3.61 -0.58 12.66
C LEU A 245 -3.59 -1.79 11.72
N VAL A 246 -3.71 -1.52 10.44
CA VAL A 246 -3.40 -2.46 9.35
C VAL A 246 -2.30 -1.84 8.50
N VAL A 247 -1.13 -2.45 8.47
CA VAL A 247 -0.06 -2.00 7.58
C VAL A 247 -0.34 -2.50 6.17
N SER A 248 -0.29 -1.60 5.20
CA SER A 248 -0.53 -1.92 3.80
C SER A 248 0.57 -1.35 2.91
N SER A 249 0.59 -1.77 1.67
CA SER A 249 1.57 -1.31 0.68
C SER A 249 0.95 -0.34 -0.33
N ALA A 250 1.82 0.30 -1.11
CA ALA A 250 1.46 1.10 -2.27
C ALA A 250 2.08 0.52 -3.56
N LEU A 251 2.08 -0.81 -3.69
CA LEU A 251 2.63 -1.56 -4.84
C LEU A 251 4.15 -1.43 -4.99
N GLU A 252 4.87 -1.32 -3.92
CA GLU A 252 6.33 -1.31 -3.93
C GLU A 252 6.91 -2.64 -4.42
N THR A 253 8.16 -2.63 -4.89
CA THR A 253 9.00 -3.83 -4.99
C THR A 253 9.35 -4.34 -3.59
N SER A 254 9.99 -5.49 -3.46
CA SER A 254 10.45 -5.97 -2.15
C SER A 254 11.36 -4.98 -1.44
N ILE A 255 12.09 -4.14 -2.16
CA ILE A 255 12.95 -3.11 -1.57
C ILE A 255 12.12 -2.09 -0.77
N GLY A 256 11.06 -1.54 -1.37
CA GLY A 256 10.18 -0.60 -0.67
C GLY A 256 9.24 -1.27 0.33
N LEU A 257 8.76 -2.48 0.02
CA LEU A 257 7.88 -3.27 0.87
C LEU A 257 8.54 -3.61 2.22
N ARG A 258 9.88 -3.74 2.25
CA ARG A 258 10.65 -3.95 3.48
C ARG A 258 10.31 -2.92 4.56
N ALA A 259 10.09 -1.66 4.19
CA ALA A 259 9.71 -0.62 5.16
C ALA A 259 8.33 -0.89 5.80
N GLY A 260 7.36 -1.35 5.00
CA GLY A 260 6.05 -1.77 5.51
C GLY A 260 6.14 -3.00 6.40
N LEU A 261 6.98 -3.96 6.01
CA LEU A 261 7.24 -5.17 6.81
C LEU A 261 7.92 -4.82 8.15
N ALA A 262 8.89 -3.91 8.14
CA ALA A 262 9.58 -3.43 9.34
C ALA A 262 8.60 -2.71 10.29
N LEU A 263 7.71 -1.85 9.77
CA LEU A 263 6.66 -1.23 10.56
C LEU A 263 5.76 -2.28 11.22
N ALA A 264 5.24 -3.23 10.43
CA ALA A 264 4.37 -4.30 10.94
C ALA A 264 5.08 -5.17 11.98
N ALA A 265 6.37 -5.42 11.78
CA ALA A 265 7.18 -6.21 12.71
C ALA A 265 7.49 -5.48 14.02
N ALA A 266 7.54 -4.15 14.02
CA ALA A 266 7.82 -3.33 15.19
C ALA A 266 6.57 -2.99 16.03
N LEU A 267 5.37 -3.05 15.46
CA LEU A 267 4.12 -2.76 16.19
C LEU A 267 3.91 -3.81 17.31
N PRO A 268 3.67 -3.40 18.57
CA PRO A 268 3.44 -4.35 19.67
C PRO A 268 2.18 -5.19 19.41
N ASP A 269 1.09 -4.54 19.00
CA ASP A 269 -0.19 -5.17 18.66
C ASP A 269 -0.43 -5.13 17.15
N LEU A 270 -0.75 -6.28 16.56
CA LEU A 270 -1.05 -6.42 15.14
C LEU A 270 -2.19 -7.45 14.96
N PRO A 271 -3.43 -7.08 15.31
CA PRO A 271 -4.55 -8.02 15.36
C PRO A 271 -5.05 -8.43 13.97
N HIS A 272 -4.66 -7.71 12.94
CA HIS A 272 -5.11 -7.90 11.57
C HIS A 272 -3.95 -8.29 10.64
N ALA A 273 -4.21 -9.21 9.70
CA ALA A 273 -3.27 -9.50 8.63
C ALA A 273 -2.97 -8.23 7.80
N CYS A 274 -1.74 -8.05 7.37
CA CYS A 274 -1.29 -6.85 6.66
C CYS A 274 -1.52 -6.93 5.15
N GLY A 275 -1.74 -5.80 4.50
CA GLY A 275 -1.88 -5.67 3.05
C GLY A 275 -0.52 -5.59 2.34
N LEU A 276 0.43 -6.47 2.67
CA LEU A 276 1.82 -6.42 2.20
C LEU A 276 2.13 -7.44 1.10
N ASN A 277 1.22 -8.35 0.75
CA ASN A 277 1.46 -9.35 -0.30
C ASN A 277 1.20 -8.80 -1.72
N THR A 278 1.71 -7.61 -2.03
CA THR A 278 1.46 -6.94 -3.31
C THR A 278 2.55 -7.16 -4.36
N THR A 279 3.72 -7.66 -3.99
CA THR A 279 4.74 -8.13 -4.95
C THR A 279 4.20 -9.24 -5.86
N ALA A 280 3.19 -10.01 -5.41
CA ALA A 280 2.49 -10.99 -6.22
C ALA A 280 1.73 -10.38 -7.43
N LEU A 281 1.48 -9.07 -7.45
CA LEU A 281 0.88 -8.34 -8.56
C LEU A 281 1.91 -7.86 -9.59
N LEU A 282 3.20 -7.95 -9.27
CA LEU A 282 4.31 -7.60 -10.17
C LEU A 282 4.78 -8.84 -10.94
N ALA A 283 5.11 -8.67 -12.21
CA ALA A 283 5.62 -9.77 -13.04
C ALA A 283 7.07 -10.17 -12.66
N ALA A 284 7.79 -9.29 -11.96
CA ALA A 284 9.15 -9.50 -11.48
C ALA A 284 9.40 -8.66 -10.22
N ASP A 285 10.59 -8.84 -9.65
CA ASP A 285 11.08 -8.07 -8.50
C ASP A 285 12.55 -7.68 -8.72
N LEU A 286 13.10 -6.86 -7.85
CA LEU A 286 14.47 -6.36 -7.89
C LEU A 286 15.38 -7.04 -6.86
N THR A 287 14.93 -8.14 -6.27
CA THR A 287 15.66 -8.89 -5.24
C THR A 287 15.79 -10.35 -5.64
N THR A 288 16.83 -11.03 -5.14
CA THR A 288 17.07 -12.46 -5.40
C THR A 288 15.97 -13.34 -4.81
N ALA A 289 15.37 -12.89 -3.71
CA ALA A 289 14.21 -13.52 -3.07
C ALA A 289 13.15 -12.46 -2.78
N SER A 290 12.05 -12.48 -3.52
CA SER A 290 10.93 -11.56 -3.32
C SER A 290 10.28 -11.77 -1.94
N LEU A 291 9.88 -10.65 -1.31
CA LEU A 291 9.02 -10.69 -0.13
C LEU A 291 7.61 -11.13 -0.54
N ARG A 292 7.41 -12.43 -0.54
CA ARG A 292 6.14 -13.09 -0.83
C ARG A 292 5.68 -13.91 0.36
N GLU A 293 4.41 -14.11 0.44
CA GLU A 293 3.83 -14.94 1.48
C GLU A 293 4.24 -16.42 1.32
N VAL A 294 4.48 -17.04 2.46
CA VAL A 294 4.60 -18.49 2.61
C VAL A 294 3.70 -18.88 3.78
N ASP A 295 2.72 -19.75 3.53
CA ASP A 295 1.71 -20.12 4.51
C ASP A 295 0.99 -18.90 5.14
N GLY A 296 0.64 -17.91 4.30
CA GLY A 296 -0.11 -16.72 4.68
C GLY A 296 0.67 -15.65 5.45
N ALA A 297 1.99 -15.77 5.57
CA ALA A 297 2.82 -14.77 6.24
C ALA A 297 4.11 -14.47 5.45
N ILE A 298 4.67 -13.27 5.62
CA ILE A 298 5.97 -12.88 5.10
C ILE A 298 6.99 -12.90 6.25
N ALA A 299 8.13 -13.56 6.04
CA ALA A 299 9.23 -13.55 7.00
C ALA A 299 9.93 -12.17 7.02
N VAL A 300 10.28 -11.71 8.21
CA VAL A 300 11.12 -10.51 8.40
C VAL A 300 12.58 -10.92 8.18
N SER A 301 13.13 -10.55 7.03
CA SER A 301 14.47 -10.97 6.62
C SER A 301 15.22 -9.84 5.93
N GLU A 302 16.53 -9.94 5.89
CA GLU A 302 17.36 -9.11 5.02
C GLU A 302 17.06 -9.41 3.55
N LEU A 303 17.33 -8.45 2.69
CA LEU A 303 17.12 -8.53 1.25
C LEU A 303 18.44 -8.39 0.50
N ASP A 304 18.65 -9.31 -0.43
CA ASP A 304 19.71 -9.22 -1.41
C ASP A 304 19.16 -8.67 -2.73
N VAL A 305 19.69 -7.53 -3.15
CA VAL A 305 19.28 -6.90 -4.42
C VAL A 305 19.92 -7.66 -5.58
N ASP A 306 19.13 -7.95 -6.59
CA ASP A 306 19.53 -8.65 -7.79
C ASP A 306 20.06 -7.65 -8.86
N ALA A 307 21.37 -7.63 -9.05
CA ALA A 307 22.01 -6.75 -10.03
C ALA A 307 21.58 -7.02 -11.48
N GLU A 308 21.27 -8.29 -11.81
CA GLU A 308 20.76 -8.64 -13.15
C GLU A 308 19.33 -8.12 -13.32
N ALA A 309 18.48 -8.25 -12.28
CA ALA A 309 17.14 -7.70 -12.29
C ALA A 309 17.14 -6.16 -12.37
N LEU A 310 18.01 -5.48 -11.63
CA LEU A 310 18.18 -4.03 -11.75
C LEU A 310 18.51 -3.61 -13.18
N THR A 311 19.41 -4.33 -13.84
CA THR A 311 19.77 -4.06 -15.23
C THR A 311 18.62 -4.38 -16.19
N ARG A 312 17.95 -5.50 -15.99
CA ARG A 312 16.88 -6.00 -16.86
C ARG A 312 15.63 -5.14 -16.82
N PHE A 313 15.29 -4.60 -15.67
CA PHE A 313 14.09 -3.79 -15.44
C PHE A 313 14.41 -2.30 -15.31
N ALA A 314 15.65 -1.88 -15.62
CA ALA A 314 15.96 -0.46 -15.77
C ALA A 314 15.05 0.16 -16.83
N ALA A 315 14.44 1.29 -16.49
CA ALA A 315 13.59 2.03 -17.40
C ALA A 315 14.38 2.60 -18.57
N ASP A 316 13.71 2.86 -19.67
CA ASP A 316 14.34 3.54 -20.80
C ASP A 316 14.78 4.97 -20.42
N GLU A 317 15.63 5.59 -21.29
CA GLU A 317 16.19 6.92 -21.05
C GLU A 317 15.10 7.98 -20.85
N ARG A 318 14.01 7.92 -21.61
CA ARG A 318 12.90 8.88 -21.51
C ARG A 318 12.17 8.78 -20.17
N VAL A 319 11.91 7.58 -19.71
CA VAL A 319 11.27 7.34 -18.40
C VAL A 319 12.25 7.73 -17.28
N SER A 320 13.52 7.38 -17.42
CA SER A 320 14.55 7.71 -16.42
C SER A 320 14.73 9.22 -16.27
N SER A 321 14.85 9.97 -17.37
CA SER A 321 14.96 11.44 -17.35
C SER A 321 13.74 12.08 -16.65
N ARG A 322 12.52 11.63 -16.99
CA ARG A 322 11.30 12.15 -16.37
C ARG A 322 11.27 11.89 -14.85
N TRP A 323 11.74 10.74 -14.39
CA TRP A 323 11.79 10.42 -12.95
C TRP A 323 12.86 11.24 -12.22
N LEU A 324 14.00 11.48 -12.85
CA LEU A 324 15.06 12.35 -12.32
C LEU A 324 14.59 13.82 -12.23
N GLU A 325 13.92 14.33 -13.26
CA GLU A 325 13.29 15.66 -13.24
C GLU A 325 12.28 15.77 -12.10
N ARG A 326 11.43 14.76 -11.94
CA ARG A 326 10.44 14.72 -10.86
C ARG A 326 11.08 14.70 -9.48
N LEU A 327 12.19 13.98 -9.31
CA LEU A 327 12.93 13.99 -8.05
C LEU A 327 13.54 15.37 -7.79
N ASP A 328 14.13 16.02 -8.80
CA ASP A 328 14.67 17.37 -8.68
C ASP A 328 13.60 18.38 -8.22
N GLU A 329 12.41 18.30 -8.81
CA GLU A 329 11.26 19.16 -8.42
C GLU A 329 10.79 18.90 -6.98
N VAL A 330 10.79 17.64 -6.53
CA VAL A 330 10.49 17.28 -5.14
C VAL A 330 11.55 17.82 -4.18
N LEU A 331 12.83 17.72 -4.52
CA LEU A 331 13.93 18.27 -3.72
C LEU A 331 13.86 19.81 -3.65
N ALA A 332 13.55 20.47 -4.76
CA ALA A 332 13.32 21.90 -4.80
C ALA A 332 12.13 22.34 -3.91
N HIS A 333 11.05 21.56 -3.93
CA HIS A 333 9.89 21.78 -3.07
C HIS A 333 10.26 21.66 -1.58
N LEU A 334 11.03 20.64 -1.21
CA LEU A 334 11.51 20.44 0.17
C LEU A 334 12.46 21.55 0.63
N ALA A 335 13.29 22.08 -0.27
CA ALA A 335 14.17 23.23 0.01
C ALA A 335 13.41 24.58 0.12
N GLY A 336 12.09 24.60 -0.16
CA GLY A 336 11.30 25.83 -0.16
C GLY A 336 11.54 26.71 -1.41
N GLU A 337 12.12 26.16 -2.47
CA GLU A 337 12.46 26.87 -3.71
C GLU A 337 11.36 26.74 -4.79
N ALA A 338 10.41 25.80 -4.61
CA ALA A 338 9.29 25.62 -5.52
C ALA A 338 8.24 26.74 -5.33
N ARG A 339 7.86 27.36 -6.42
CA ARG A 339 6.83 28.42 -6.48
C ARG A 339 5.42 27.85 -6.61
#